data_b5fb82d0f1e5ec9a36ed513854b50e66
#
_entry.id   b5fb82d0f1e5ec9a36ed513854b50e66
#
_cell.length_a   1.000
_cell.length_b   1.000
_cell.length_c   1.000
_cell.angle_alpha   90.00
_cell.angle_beta   90.00
_cell.angle_gamma   90.00
#
_symmetry.space_group_name_H-M   'P 1'
#
loop_
_entity.id
_entity.type
_entity.pdbx_description
1 polymer ?
#
loop_
_entity_poly.entity_id
_entity_poly.type
_entity_poly.pdbx_seq_one_letter_code
_entity_poly.pdbx_strand_id
1 'polypeptide(L)'
;MSFFFFHCIAQEEVKSISTIELKVLLEKGNVQLLDVRTPKEVKEGFIDTAFLINYFDTNFTNKVVQTFDKRKPVYVYCRSGNRSGKSARILEEKGFEVYNVTGGYQQWRKEN
;
A
#
# COMPACT_ATOMS: atom_id res chain seq x y z
N MET A 1 -19.77 -15.10 27.11
CA MET A 1 -19.43 -14.67 26.69
C MET A 1 -19.11 -14.12 25.82
N SER A 2 -19.06 -14.10 25.48
CA SER A 2 -18.74 -13.69 24.72
C SER A 2 -18.25 -13.11 24.14
N PHE A 3 -17.80 -12.82 23.79
CA PHE A 3 -17.19 -12.13 23.15
C PHE A 3 -16.62 -12.48 22.13
N PHE A 4 -16.47 -13.39 21.73
CA PHE A 4 -15.79 -13.88 20.81
C PHE A 4 -16.13 -13.51 19.56
N PHE A 5 -17.12 -13.07 19.25
CA PHE A 5 -17.51 -12.62 18.05
C PHE A 5 -16.60 -11.67 17.57
N PHE A 6 -15.84 -11.09 18.34
CA PHE A 6 -14.95 -10.15 17.92
C PHE A 6 -14.02 -10.64 16.97
N HIS A 7 -13.81 -11.89 16.89
CA HIS A 7 -12.90 -12.43 15.97
C HIS A 7 -13.23 -12.10 14.60
N CYS A 8 -14.46 -12.07 14.26
CA CYS A 8 -14.86 -11.76 12.93
C CYS A 8 -14.54 -10.38 12.58
N ILE A 9 -14.59 -9.53 13.54
CA ILE A 9 -14.30 -8.16 13.27
C ILE A 9 -12.87 -7.99 12.90
N ALA A 10 -12.00 -8.82 13.43
CA ALA A 10 -10.61 -8.73 13.12
C ALA A 10 -10.31 -9.08 11.68
N GLN A 11 -11.29 -9.61 10.95
CA GLN A 11 -11.12 -9.95 9.56
C GLN A 11 -11.58 -8.86 8.62
N GLU A 12 -11.69 -7.65 9.09
CA GLU A 12 -12.13 -6.56 8.24
C GLU A 12 -11.25 -6.43 7.02
N GLU A 13 -11.84 -6.01 5.95
CA GLU A 13 -11.15 -5.84 4.69
C GLU A 13 -10.23 -4.64 4.75
N VAL A 14 -9.16 -4.72 3.98
CA VAL A 14 -8.24 -3.63 3.81
C VAL A 14 -8.93 -2.49 3.07
N LYS A 15 -8.74 -1.28 3.52
CA LYS A 15 -9.27 -0.11 2.84
C LYS A 15 -8.62 0.02 1.47
N SER A 16 -9.34 0.57 0.52
CA SER A 16 -8.86 0.66 -0.86
C SER A 16 -9.19 2.01 -1.46
N ILE A 17 -8.39 2.40 -2.45
CA ILE A 17 -8.72 3.51 -3.33
C ILE A 17 -8.40 3.10 -4.75
N SER A 18 -8.95 3.81 -5.71
CA SER A 18 -8.67 3.57 -7.12
C SER A 18 -7.41 4.31 -7.55
N THR A 19 -6.89 3.95 -8.72
CA THR A 19 -5.77 4.69 -9.31
C THR A 19 -6.17 6.11 -9.67
N ILE A 20 -7.43 6.32 -10.04
CA ILE A 20 -7.92 7.66 -10.36
C ILE A 20 -7.93 8.52 -9.11
N GLU A 21 -8.42 7.98 -8.00
CA GLU A 21 -8.40 8.70 -6.73
C GLU A 21 -6.98 8.99 -6.27
N LEU A 22 -6.08 8.04 -6.46
CA LEU A 22 -4.68 8.24 -6.11
C LEU A 22 -4.09 9.41 -6.89
N LYS A 23 -4.39 9.49 -8.18
CA LYS A 23 -3.85 10.57 -9.01
C LYS A 23 -4.28 11.93 -8.48
N VAL A 24 -5.52 12.06 -8.07
CA VAL A 24 -6.03 13.32 -7.50
C VAL A 24 -5.25 13.67 -6.24
N LEU A 25 -4.99 12.67 -5.38
CA LEU A 25 -4.24 12.92 -4.16
C LEU A 25 -2.80 13.33 -4.45
N LEU A 26 -2.16 12.68 -5.42
CA LEU A 26 -0.78 13.01 -5.79
C LEU A 26 -0.67 14.42 -6.33
N GLU A 27 -1.68 14.89 -7.04
CA GLU A 27 -1.69 16.25 -7.57
C GLU A 27 -1.77 17.29 -6.47
N LYS A 28 -2.31 16.93 -5.32
CA LYS A 28 -2.35 17.82 -4.17
C LYS A 28 -1.05 17.82 -3.36
N GLY A 29 -0.18 16.83 -3.60
CA GLY A 29 1.15 16.77 -3.00
C GLY A 29 1.23 16.02 -1.68
N ASN A 30 2.45 15.71 -1.28
CA ASN A 30 2.75 15.15 0.06
C ASN A 30 2.03 13.86 0.42
N VAL A 31 1.97 12.92 -0.52
CA VAL A 31 1.36 11.61 -0.29
C VAL A 31 2.43 10.59 0.05
N GLN A 32 2.21 9.80 1.08
CA GLN A 32 3.09 8.69 1.39
C GLN A 32 2.70 7.51 0.51
N LEU A 33 3.45 7.29 -0.55
CA LEU A 33 3.16 6.27 -1.54
C LEU A 33 4.24 5.19 -1.52
N LEU A 34 3.82 3.93 -1.44
CA LEU A 34 4.71 2.79 -1.32
C LEU A 34 4.49 1.82 -2.48
N ASP A 35 5.56 1.53 -3.20
CA ASP A 35 5.58 0.53 -4.26
C ASP A 35 6.25 -0.72 -3.69
N VAL A 36 5.54 -1.84 -3.61
CA VAL A 36 6.06 -3.06 -3.00
C VAL A 36 6.48 -4.10 -4.03
N ARG A 37 6.65 -3.67 -5.29
CA ARG A 37 7.07 -4.56 -6.36
C ARG A 37 8.55 -4.87 -6.28
N THR A 38 8.99 -5.83 -7.08
CA THR A 38 10.41 -6.20 -7.15
C THR A 38 11.21 -5.15 -7.91
N PRO A 39 12.53 -5.10 -7.72
CA PRO A 39 13.39 -4.19 -8.49
C PRO A 39 13.25 -4.38 -9.99
N LYS A 40 13.05 -5.62 -10.44
CA LYS A 40 12.90 -5.90 -11.86
C LYS A 40 11.65 -5.23 -12.42
N GLU A 41 10.54 -5.31 -11.69
CA GLU A 41 9.30 -4.66 -12.11
C GLU A 41 9.45 -3.15 -12.12
N VAL A 42 10.11 -2.60 -11.11
CA VAL A 42 10.27 -1.17 -10.96
C VAL A 42 11.12 -0.57 -12.08
N LYS A 43 12.05 -1.35 -12.63
CA LYS A 43 12.85 -0.88 -13.74
C LYS A 43 12.03 -0.50 -14.96
N GLU A 44 10.87 -1.09 -15.12
CA GLU A 44 10.01 -0.81 -16.27
C GLU A 44 9.19 0.46 -16.07
N GLY A 45 9.25 1.05 -14.91
CA GLY A 45 8.54 2.26 -14.56
C GLY A 45 7.88 2.14 -13.20
N PHE A 46 7.60 3.27 -12.58
CA PHE A 46 6.90 3.31 -11.30
C PHE A 46 6.22 4.67 -11.19
N ILE A 47 5.33 4.80 -10.22
CA ILE A 47 4.64 6.06 -10.01
C ILE A 47 5.61 7.02 -9.34
N ASP A 48 5.76 8.20 -9.93
CA ASP A 48 6.68 9.20 -9.45
C ASP A 48 6.45 9.48 -7.96
N THR A 49 7.50 9.72 -7.23
CA THR A 49 7.52 9.97 -5.78
C THR A 49 7.29 8.73 -4.90
N ALA A 50 7.03 7.55 -5.48
CA ALA A 50 6.85 6.35 -4.67
C ALA A 50 8.15 5.94 -4.00
N PHE A 51 8.04 5.46 -2.74
CA PHE A 51 9.14 4.79 -2.08
C PHE A 51 9.11 3.32 -2.52
N LEU A 52 10.25 2.78 -2.86
CA LEU A 52 10.36 1.46 -3.45
C LEU A 52 10.90 0.50 -2.40
N ILE A 53 10.03 -0.34 -1.83
CA ILE A 53 10.42 -1.33 -0.83
C ILE A 53 9.82 -2.66 -1.22
N ASN A 54 10.67 -3.60 -1.61
CA ASN A 54 10.25 -4.89 -2.14
C ASN A 54 9.54 -5.72 -1.05
N TYR A 55 8.31 -6.14 -1.35
CA TYR A 55 7.53 -6.97 -0.46
C TYR A 55 8.27 -8.23 -0.02
N PHE A 56 9.13 -8.78 -0.87
CA PHE A 56 9.84 -10.02 -0.58
C PHE A 56 11.11 -9.84 0.25
N ASP A 57 11.47 -8.60 0.58
CA ASP A 57 12.63 -8.39 1.44
C ASP A 57 12.37 -8.91 2.84
N THR A 58 13.35 -9.58 3.42
CA THR A 58 13.21 -10.08 4.79
C THR A 58 12.98 -8.95 5.79
N ASN A 59 13.48 -7.76 5.49
CA ASN A 59 13.33 -6.60 6.36
C ASN A 59 12.23 -5.67 5.91
N PHE A 60 11.28 -6.16 5.11
CA PHE A 60 10.23 -5.31 4.53
C PHE A 60 9.53 -4.46 5.58
N THR A 61 9.01 -5.09 6.61
CA THR A 61 8.22 -4.39 7.62
C THR A 61 9.04 -3.32 8.34
N ASN A 62 10.27 -3.64 8.72
CA ASN A 62 11.12 -2.68 9.40
C ASN A 62 11.45 -1.48 8.51
N LYS A 63 11.70 -1.72 7.23
CA LYS A 63 11.99 -0.65 6.30
C LYS A 63 10.80 0.30 6.17
N VAL A 64 9.58 -0.25 6.09
CA VAL A 64 8.39 0.58 5.98
C VAL A 64 8.18 1.40 7.25
N VAL A 65 8.32 0.76 8.41
CA VAL A 65 8.12 1.45 9.69
C VAL A 65 9.11 2.60 9.85
N GLN A 66 10.33 2.43 9.36
CA GLN A 66 11.35 3.48 9.45
C GLN A 66 11.16 4.58 8.42
N THR A 67 10.44 4.30 7.34
CA THR A 67 10.29 5.24 6.22
C THR A 67 9.08 6.15 6.39
N PHE A 68 7.97 5.60 6.86
CA PHE A 68 6.69 6.34 6.84
C PHE A 68 6.27 6.82 8.22
N ASP A 69 5.49 7.90 8.21
CA ASP A 69 4.95 8.54 9.39
C ASP A 69 3.57 7.94 9.68
N LYS A 70 3.39 7.37 10.87
CA LYS A 70 2.12 6.74 11.25
C LYS A 70 0.99 7.75 11.41
N ARG A 71 1.31 9.03 11.51
CA ARG A 71 0.28 10.06 11.66
C ARG A 71 -0.40 10.40 10.34
N LYS A 72 0.10 9.88 9.22
CA LYS A 72 -0.43 10.15 7.89
C LYS A 72 -0.75 8.85 7.19
N PRO A 73 -1.74 8.82 6.32
CA PRO A 73 -2.06 7.60 5.57
C PRO A 73 -0.91 7.16 4.66
N VAL A 74 -0.80 5.85 4.46
CA VAL A 74 0.13 5.28 3.50
C VAL A 74 -0.71 4.64 2.39
N TYR A 75 -0.36 4.93 1.15
CA TYR A 75 -1.03 4.34 -0.01
C TYR A 75 -0.05 3.35 -0.62
N VAL A 76 -0.47 2.10 -0.79
CA VAL A 76 0.44 1.05 -1.22
C VAL A 76 -0.07 0.40 -2.49
N TYR A 77 0.82 0.17 -3.44
CA TYR A 77 0.46 -0.52 -4.67
C TYR A 77 1.50 -1.57 -5.05
N CYS A 78 1.05 -2.52 -5.84
CA CYS A 78 1.94 -3.47 -6.47
C CYS A 78 1.56 -3.53 -7.95
N ARG A 79 1.69 -4.66 -8.61
CA ARG A 79 1.35 -4.76 -10.01
C ARG A 79 -0.17 -4.72 -10.20
N SER A 80 -0.91 -5.53 -9.44
CA SER A 80 -2.35 -5.70 -9.64
C SER A 80 -3.19 -5.56 -8.37
N GLY A 81 -2.57 -5.49 -7.19
CA GLY A 81 -3.29 -5.29 -5.94
C GLY A 81 -3.13 -6.40 -4.91
N ASN A 82 -2.53 -7.54 -5.28
CA ASN A 82 -2.44 -8.69 -4.38
C ASN A 82 -1.37 -8.52 -3.30
N ARG A 83 -0.11 -8.29 -3.69
CA ARG A 83 0.97 -8.09 -2.72
C ARG A 83 0.74 -6.84 -1.88
N SER A 84 0.17 -5.80 -2.50
CA SER A 84 -0.12 -4.57 -1.79
C SER A 84 -1.24 -4.75 -0.79
N GLY A 85 -2.22 -5.59 -1.09
CA GLY A 85 -3.26 -5.92 -0.13
C GLY A 85 -2.70 -6.62 1.10
N LYS A 86 -1.78 -7.57 0.88
CA LYS A 86 -1.12 -8.25 1.99
C LYS A 86 -0.24 -7.29 2.79
N SER A 87 0.47 -6.41 2.09
CA SER A 87 1.30 -5.39 2.73
C SER A 87 0.46 -4.46 3.59
N ALA A 88 -0.71 -4.08 3.10
CA ALA A 88 -1.60 -3.20 3.85
C ALA A 88 -2.02 -3.83 5.17
N ARG A 89 -2.31 -5.14 5.18
CA ARG A 89 -2.68 -5.82 6.42
C ARG A 89 -1.52 -5.82 7.41
N ILE A 90 -0.31 -6.07 6.92
CA ILE A 90 0.87 -6.06 7.77
C ILE A 90 1.04 -4.67 8.41
N LEU A 91 0.87 -3.63 7.61
CA LEU A 91 1.08 -2.27 8.09
C LEU A 91 -0.03 -1.81 9.03
N GLU A 92 -1.25 -2.24 8.80
CA GLU A 92 -2.34 -1.94 9.73
C GLU A 92 -2.04 -2.53 11.09
N GLU A 93 -1.47 -3.73 11.14
CA GLU A 93 -1.10 -4.35 12.40
C GLU A 93 0.00 -3.58 13.12
N LYS A 94 0.76 -2.80 12.38
CA LYS A 94 1.81 -1.96 12.97
C LYS A 94 1.32 -0.56 13.32
N GLY A 95 0.04 -0.29 13.15
CA GLY A 95 -0.54 0.99 13.57
C GLY A 95 -0.66 2.04 12.48
N PHE A 96 -0.45 1.68 11.22
CA PHE A 96 -0.61 2.63 10.12
C PHE A 96 -2.05 2.63 9.61
N GLU A 97 -2.49 3.78 9.13
CA GLU A 97 -3.69 3.87 8.32
C GLU A 97 -3.24 3.63 6.88
N VAL A 98 -3.74 2.58 6.24
CA VAL A 98 -3.22 2.14 4.95
C VAL A 98 -4.35 1.94 3.96
N TYR A 99 -4.09 2.32 2.72
CA TYR A 99 -5.04 2.10 1.62
C TYR A 99 -4.33 1.33 0.52
N ASN A 100 -4.95 0.25 0.08
CA ASN A 100 -4.47 -0.52 -1.07
C ASN A 100 -4.97 0.16 -2.34
N VAL A 101 -4.07 0.45 -3.27
CA VAL A 101 -4.45 1.04 -4.55
C VAL A 101 -4.87 -0.11 -5.46
N THR A 102 -6.17 -0.27 -5.67
CA THR A 102 -6.70 -1.36 -6.48
C THR A 102 -6.31 -1.16 -7.94
N GLY A 103 -6.08 -2.26 -8.63
CA GLY A 103 -5.62 -2.21 -10.02
C GLY A 103 -4.12 -2.02 -10.16
N GLY A 104 -3.48 -1.44 -9.15
CA GLY A 104 -2.02 -1.32 -9.09
C GLY A 104 -1.38 -0.59 -10.24
N TYR A 105 -0.10 -0.83 -10.42
CA TYR A 105 0.65 -0.17 -11.49
C TYR A 105 0.13 -0.53 -12.88
N GLN A 106 -0.40 -1.73 -13.03
CA GLN A 106 -0.96 -2.16 -14.30
C GLN A 106 -2.10 -1.24 -14.74
N GLN A 107 -3.00 -0.91 -13.82
CA GLN A 107 -4.11 0.00 -14.12
C GLN A 107 -3.62 1.44 -14.27
N TRP A 108 -2.74 1.89 -13.37
CA TRP A 108 -2.17 3.23 -13.43
C TRP A 108 -1.54 3.50 -14.80
N ARG A 109 -0.79 2.53 -15.29
CA ARG A 109 -0.08 2.67 -16.55
C ARG A 109 -1.02 2.82 -17.74
N LYS A 110 -2.17 2.14 -17.71
CA LYS A 110 -3.15 2.27 -18.78
C LYS A 110 -3.79 3.67 -18.80
N GLU A 111 -3.88 4.30 -17.65
CA GLU A 111 -4.54 5.60 -17.51
C GLU A 111 -3.59 6.76 -17.68
N ASN A 112 -2.32 6.51 -17.58
CA ASN A 112 -1.31 7.54 -17.63
C ASN A 112 -0.21 7.18 -18.63
#